data_fd5ab67c60941c8790fe5457a1ae4ab1
#
_entry.id   fd5ab67c60941c8790fe5457a1ae4ab1
#
_cell.length_a   1.000
_cell.length_b   1.000
_cell.length_c   1.000
_cell.angle_alpha   90.00
_cell.angle_beta   90.00
_cell.angle_gamma   90.00
#
_symmetry.space_group_name_H-M   'P 1'
#
loop_
_entity.id
_entity.type
_entity.pdbx_description
1 polymer ?
#
loop_
_entity_poly.entity_id
_entity_poly.type
_entity_poly.pdbx_seq_one_letter_code
_entity_poly.pdbx_strand_id
1 'polypeptide(L)'
;MTSFLNAIIPPRANNDYRGGAVALYGFCLLVAMHVFSATVHFLTPDSGKNSIASIIILEGDPNPNPVFYMFASLAGMYEMLIVLLFFLVLCRYRNLIPAMLALLLIWKLFGLLLTTMHPLTPEYFEQTPPALLIRVPEFIILFGLSFLSVRKTMRGGES
;
A
#
# COMPACT_ATOMS: atom_id res chain seq x y z
N MET A 1 9.87 27.89 10.77
CA MET A 1 10.01 26.42 10.90
C MET A 1 8.68 25.76 10.58
N THR A 2 8.62 24.94 9.55
CA THR A 2 7.45 24.12 9.24
C THR A 2 7.27 23.09 10.35
N SER A 3 6.11 23.04 11.03
CA SER A 3 5.86 22.04 12.05
C SER A 3 5.84 20.63 11.43
N PHE A 4 6.16 19.61 12.21
CA PHE A 4 6.14 18.22 11.77
C PHE A 4 4.78 17.84 11.14
N LEU A 5 3.69 18.28 11.76
CA LEU A 5 2.35 18.03 11.24
C LEU A 5 2.14 18.70 9.86
N ASN A 6 2.55 19.95 9.70
CA ASN A 6 2.45 20.65 8.41
C ASN A 6 3.36 20.07 7.32
N ALA A 7 4.44 19.37 7.70
CA ALA A 7 5.30 18.67 6.75
C ALA A 7 4.63 17.38 6.23
N ILE A 8 3.75 16.76 7.02
CA ILE A 8 2.98 15.58 6.60
C ILE A 8 1.68 16.02 5.91
N ILE A 9 0.91 16.89 6.58
CA ILE A 9 -0.40 17.36 6.11
C ILE A 9 -0.30 18.88 5.96
N PRO A 10 0.01 19.39 4.75
CA PRO A 10 0.11 20.82 4.53
C PRO A 10 -1.25 21.49 4.60
N PRO A 11 -1.33 22.77 5.05
CA PRO A 11 -2.61 23.49 5.18
C PRO A 11 -3.29 23.78 3.84
N ARG A 12 -2.55 23.68 2.72
CA ARG A 12 -3.08 23.82 1.36
C ARG A 12 -2.45 22.78 0.45
N ALA A 13 -3.28 22.00 -0.25
CA ALA A 13 -2.85 21.07 -1.27
C ALA A 13 -2.40 21.83 -2.53
N ASN A 14 -1.21 21.51 -3.04
CA ASN A 14 -0.63 22.09 -4.25
C ASN A 14 0.42 21.17 -4.86
N ASN A 15 1.07 21.60 -5.94
CA ASN A 15 2.07 20.77 -6.63
C ASN A 15 3.53 21.09 -6.23
N ASP A 16 3.75 21.95 -5.22
CA ASP A 16 5.08 22.30 -4.69
C ASP A 16 5.58 21.23 -3.70
N TYR A 17 6.25 20.21 -4.23
CA TYR A 17 6.79 19.11 -3.44
C TYR A 17 8.24 19.35 -3.03
N ARG A 18 8.49 19.42 -1.73
CA ARG A 18 9.81 19.68 -1.13
C ARG A 18 10.47 18.47 -0.48
N GLY A 19 9.82 17.30 -0.53
CA GLY A 19 10.31 16.05 0.10
C GLY A 19 11.48 15.37 -0.63
N GLY A 20 11.90 15.87 -1.79
CA GLY A 20 13.06 15.43 -2.56
C GLY A 20 12.80 14.28 -3.53
N ALA A 21 13.68 14.17 -4.53
CA ALA A 21 13.51 13.25 -5.66
C ALA A 21 13.47 11.76 -5.25
N VAL A 22 14.28 11.34 -4.27
CA VAL A 22 14.31 9.95 -3.81
C VAL A 22 12.93 9.51 -3.29
N ALA A 23 12.30 10.33 -2.44
CA ALA A 23 10.98 10.00 -1.91
C ALA A 23 9.89 10.11 -3.00
N LEU A 24 10.02 11.03 -3.97
CA LEU A 24 9.10 11.11 -5.11
C LEU A 24 9.14 9.84 -5.97
N TYR A 25 10.35 9.47 -6.44
CA TYR A 25 10.48 8.28 -7.28
C TYR A 25 10.19 6.98 -6.53
N GLY A 26 10.56 6.91 -5.24
CA GLY A 26 10.18 5.81 -4.37
C GLY A 26 8.66 5.69 -4.24
N PHE A 27 7.94 6.81 -4.09
CA PHE A 27 6.48 6.82 -4.08
C PHE A 27 5.90 6.39 -5.43
N CYS A 28 6.45 6.84 -6.56
CA CYS A 28 6.03 6.37 -7.89
C CYS A 28 6.17 4.84 -8.03
N LEU A 29 7.27 4.27 -7.55
CA LEU A 29 7.46 2.80 -7.54
C LEU A 29 6.41 2.10 -6.68
N LEU A 30 6.15 2.60 -5.48
CA LEU A 30 5.09 2.06 -4.61
C LEU A 30 3.72 2.13 -5.28
N VAL A 31 3.40 3.24 -5.94
CA VAL A 31 2.14 3.36 -6.71
C VAL A 31 2.07 2.33 -7.82
N ALA A 32 3.15 2.09 -8.57
CA ALA A 32 3.19 1.05 -9.61
C ALA A 32 2.95 -0.36 -9.03
N MET A 33 3.52 -0.65 -7.86
CA MET A 33 3.27 -1.92 -7.15
C MET A 33 1.80 -2.05 -6.73
N HIS A 34 1.18 -0.98 -6.22
CA HIS A 34 -0.23 -0.97 -5.86
C HIS A 34 -1.16 -1.07 -7.08
N VAL A 35 -0.80 -0.47 -8.22
CA VAL A 35 -1.53 -0.67 -9.49
C VAL A 35 -1.55 -2.15 -9.87
N PHE A 36 -0.39 -2.81 -9.84
CA PHE A 36 -0.30 -4.25 -10.11
C PHE A 36 -1.15 -5.06 -9.14
N SER A 37 -0.98 -4.84 -7.83
CA SER A 37 -1.72 -5.53 -6.76
C SER A 37 -3.23 -5.35 -6.92
N ALA A 38 -3.71 -4.10 -7.05
CA ALA A 38 -5.12 -3.79 -7.23
C ALA A 38 -5.71 -4.44 -8.48
N THR A 39 -4.96 -4.41 -9.59
CA THR A 39 -5.39 -5.04 -10.86
C THR A 39 -5.56 -6.55 -10.70
N VAL A 40 -4.59 -7.21 -10.10
CA VAL A 40 -4.67 -8.66 -9.83
C VAL A 40 -5.85 -8.96 -8.91
N HIS A 41 -5.91 -8.31 -7.74
CA HIS A 41 -6.95 -8.61 -6.75
C HIS A 41 -8.37 -8.30 -7.25
N PHE A 42 -8.55 -7.30 -8.10
CA PHE A 42 -9.88 -6.92 -8.59
C PHE A 42 -10.31 -7.66 -9.85
N LEU A 43 -9.37 -7.94 -10.79
CA LEU A 43 -9.72 -8.39 -12.13
C LEU A 43 -9.44 -9.89 -12.39
N THR A 44 -8.63 -10.57 -11.57
CA THR A 44 -8.41 -12.01 -11.79
C THR A 44 -9.55 -12.84 -11.18
N PRO A 45 -9.90 -14.00 -11.80
CA PRO A 45 -11.02 -14.82 -11.36
C PRO A 45 -10.91 -15.32 -9.91
N ASP A 46 -9.69 -15.59 -9.44
CA ASP A 46 -9.37 -16.06 -8.09
C ASP A 46 -8.87 -14.92 -7.16
N SER A 47 -8.91 -13.68 -7.65
CA SER A 47 -8.34 -12.50 -6.96
C SER A 47 -6.86 -12.67 -6.57
N GLY A 48 -6.11 -13.48 -7.32
CA GLY A 48 -4.72 -13.80 -7.04
C GLY A 48 -4.51 -14.67 -5.78
N LYS A 49 -5.55 -15.29 -5.24
CA LYS A 49 -5.45 -16.03 -3.98
C LYS A 49 -4.80 -17.39 -4.16
N ASN A 50 -5.20 -18.14 -5.17
CA ASN A 50 -4.55 -19.41 -5.49
C ASN A 50 -3.34 -19.18 -6.41
N SER A 51 -3.51 -18.37 -7.46
CA SER A 51 -2.49 -18.19 -8.51
C SER A 51 -1.24 -17.43 -8.03
N ILE A 52 -1.33 -16.51 -7.08
CA ILE A 52 -0.20 -15.71 -6.61
C ILE A 52 0.08 -15.91 -5.11
N ALA A 53 -0.94 -15.85 -4.27
CA ALA A 53 -0.76 -16.02 -2.83
C ALA A 53 -0.63 -17.50 -2.42
N SER A 54 -0.75 -18.44 -3.37
CA SER A 54 -0.59 -19.90 -3.16
C SER A 54 -1.48 -20.46 -2.05
N ILE A 55 -2.66 -19.83 -1.84
CA ILE A 55 -3.67 -20.38 -0.93
C ILE A 55 -4.28 -21.61 -1.61
N ILE A 56 -4.46 -22.70 -0.85
CA ILE A 56 -5.10 -23.93 -1.33
C ILE A 56 -6.54 -23.66 -1.79
N ILE A 57 -7.03 -24.48 -2.71
CA ILE A 57 -8.46 -24.51 -3.05
C ILE A 57 -9.21 -25.14 -1.89
N LEU A 58 -10.21 -24.44 -1.35
CA LEU A 58 -11.01 -24.94 -0.23
C LEU A 58 -12.06 -25.93 -0.74
N GLU A 59 -12.20 -27.06 -0.05
CA GLU A 59 -13.23 -28.05 -0.33
C GLU A 59 -14.50 -27.75 0.48
N GLY A 60 -15.66 -28.07 -0.09
CA GLY A 60 -16.95 -27.90 0.59
C GLY A 60 -18.14 -28.06 -0.36
N ASP A 61 -19.30 -28.31 0.22
CA ASP A 61 -20.59 -28.36 -0.48
C ASP A 61 -21.60 -27.46 0.26
N PRO A 62 -21.98 -26.30 -0.31
CA PRO A 62 -21.53 -25.76 -1.61
C PRO A 62 -20.05 -25.32 -1.60
N ASN A 63 -19.43 -25.26 -2.80
CA ASN A 63 -18.06 -24.80 -2.97
C ASN A 63 -17.85 -23.39 -2.37
N PRO A 64 -16.96 -23.20 -1.36
CA PRO A 64 -16.80 -21.91 -0.68
C PRO A 64 -15.94 -20.88 -1.46
N ASN A 65 -15.17 -21.32 -2.46
CA ASN A 65 -14.19 -20.47 -3.14
C ASN A 65 -14.81 -19.25 -3.85
N PRO A 66 -15.96 -19.31 -4.53
CA PRO A 66 -16.57 -18.12 -5.14
C PRO A 66 -16.86 -17.00 -4.13
N VAL A 67 -17.29 -17.34 -2.93
CA VAL A 67 -17.56 -16.36 -1.86
C VAL A 67 -16.25 -15.75 -1.37
N PHE A 68 -15.22 -16.57 -1.17
CA PHE A 68 -13.90 -16.15 -0.78
C PHE A 68 -13.27 -15.19 -1.83
N TYR A 69 -13.35 -15.54 -3.12
CA TYR A 69 -12.84 -14.68 -4.19
C TYR A 69 -13.60 -13.37 -4.31
N MET A 70 -14.93 -13.38 -4.12
CA MET A 70 -15.74 -12.17 -4.12
C MET A 70 -15.27 -11.17 -3.03
N PHE A 71 -15.06 -11.64 -1.79
CA PHE A 71 -14.55 -10.78 -0.72
C PHE A 71 -13.12 -10.30 -0.98
N ALA A 72 -12.29 -11.15 -1.57
CA ALA A 72 -10.94 -10.77 -1.96
C ALA A 72 -10.94 -9.71 -3.08
N SER A 73 -11.83 -9.85 -4.09
CA SER A 73 -12.00 -8.86 -5.15
C SER A 73 -12.54 -7.52 -4.63
N LEU A 74 -13.40 -7.55 -3.62
CA LEU A 74 -13.89 -6.33 -2.96
C LEU A 74 -12.72 -5.54 -2.33
N ALA A 75 -11.77 -6.22 -1.69
CA ALA A 75 -10.56 -5.58 -1.18
C ALA A 75 -9.71 -4.98 -2.32
N GLY A 76 -9.57 -5.69 -3.45
CA GLY A 76 -8.91 -5.18 -4.66
C GLY A 76 -9.59 -3.94 -5.24
N MET A 77 -10.91 -3.88 -5.23
CA MET A 77 -11.68 -2.70 -5.63
C MET A 77 -11.35 -1.49 -4.74
N TYR A 78 -11.31 -1.65 -3.42
CA TYR A 78 -10.91 -0.57 -2.52
C TYR A 78 -9.46 -0.13 -2.74
N GLU A 79 -8.56 -1.06 -2.99
CA GLU A 79 -7.17 -0.74 -3.34
C GLU A 79 -7.10 0.07 -4.64
N MET A 80 -7.93 -0.24 -5.65
CA MET A 80 -8.01 0.53 -6.89
C MET A 80 -8.44 1.99 -6.65
N LEU A 81 -9.40 2.25 -5.76
CA LEU A 81 -9.78 3.62 -5.38
C LEU A 81 -8.62 4.38 -4.73
N ILE A 82 -7.81 3.71 -3.91
CA ILE A 82 -6.62 4.31 -3.30
C ILE A 82 -5.55 4.61 -4.37
N VAL A 83 -5.38 3.73 -5.35
CA VAL A 83 -4.49 3.96 -6.49
C VAL A 83 -4.91 5.21 -7.28
N LEU A 84 -6.20 5.42 -7.52
CA LEU A 84 -6.71 6.64 -8.16
C LEU A 84 -6.39 7.89 -7.34
N LEU A 85 -6.49 7.82 -6.00
CA LEU A 85 -6.07 8.90 -5.11
C LEU A 85 -4.56 9.17 -5.23
N PHE A 86 -3.73 8.14 -5.30
CA PHE A 86 -2.28 8.30 -5.51
C PHE A 86 -1.96 8.97 -6.83
N PHE A 87 -2.64 8.63 -7.92
CA PHE A 87 -2.49 9.32 -9.20
C PHE A 87 -2.90 10.78 -9.12
N LEU A 88 -4.00 11.10 -8.45
CA LEU A 88 -4.43 12.48 -8.22
C LEU A 88 -3.34 13.28 -7.48
N VAL A 89 -2.75 12.67 -6.44
CA VAL A 89 -1.66 13.28 -5.67
C VAL A 89 -0.41 13.48 -6.55
N LEU A 90 0.01 12.47 -7.31
CA LEU A 90 1.17 12.57 -8.20
C LEU A 90 1.01 13.63 -9.29
N CYS A 91 -0.20 13.76 -9.84
CA CYS A 91 -0.46 14.70 -10.95
C CYS A 91 -0.67 16.14 -10.47
N ARG A 92 -1.37 16.33 -9.32
CA ARG A 92 -1.89 17.65 -8.96
C ARG A 92 -1.52 18.15 -7.56
N TYR A 93 -1.22 17.26 -6.63
CA TYR A 93 -1.06 17.61 -5.21
C TYR A 93 0.17 16.97 -4.58
N ARG A 94 1.32 17.09 -5.25
CA ARG A 94 2.56 16.40 -4.84
C ARG A 94 3.01 16.72 -3.43
N ASN A 95 2.64 17.90 -2.89
CA ASN A 95 2.96 18.23 -1.50
C ASN A 95 2.22 17.35 -0.47
N LEU A 96 1.23 16.51 -0.90
CA LEU A 96 0.58 15.48 -0.09
C LEU A 96 1.32 14.12 -0.10
N ILE A 97 2.41 13.97 -0.86
CA ILE A 97 3.18 12.71 -0.87
C ILE A 97 3.60 12.26 0.54
N PRO A 98 4.08 13.14 1.46
CA PRO A 98 4.37 12.72 2.84
C PRO A 98 3.15 12.11 3.56
N ALA A 99 1.96 12.67 3.34
CA ALA A 99 0.71 12.13 3.89
C ALA A 99 0.38 10.75 3.30
N MET A 100 0.55 10.57 1.99
CA MET A 100 0.30 9.28 1.34
C MET A 100 1.28 8.20 1.83
N LEU A 101 2.56 8.54 2.00
CA LEU A 101 3.54 7.63 2.59
C LEU A 101 3.19 7.26 4.03
N ALA A 102 2.71 8.22 4.84
CA ALA A 102 2.24 7.96 6.20
C ALA A 102 1.00 7.04 6.21
N LEU A 103 0.05 7.25 5.30
CA LEU A 103 -1.13 6.38 5.14
C LEU A 103 -0.73 4.94 4.75
N LEU A 104 0.25 4.79 3.85
CA LEU A 104 0.78 3.48 3.50
C LEU A 104 1.44 2.78 4.70
N LEU A 105 2.16 3.51 5.56
CA LEU A 105 2.70 2.95 6.81
C LEU A 105 1.57 2.47 7.73
N ILE A 106 0.52 3.27 7.91
CA ILE A 106 -0.66 2.88 8.72
C ILE A 106 -1.32 1.63 8.11
N TRP A 107 -1.47 1.59 6.79
CA TRP A 107 -1.99 0.39 6.10
C TRP A 107 -1.17 -0.86 6.41
N LYS A 108 0.18 -0.76 6.33
CA LYS A 108 1.04 -1.90 6.66
C LYS A 108 0.92 -2.33 8.13
N LEU A 109 0.75 -1.38 9.05
CA LEU A 109 0.49 -1.68 10.47
C LEU A 109 -0.86 -2.37 10.66
N PHE A 110 -1.91 -1.92 9.96
CA PHE A 110 -3.20 -2.61 9.98
C PHE A 110 -3.14 -4.01 9.36
N GLY A 111 -2.35 -4.19 8.29
CA GLY A 111 -2.09 -5.51 7.72
C GLY A 111 -1.37 -6.44 8.70
N LEU A 112 -0.44 -5.91 9.50
CA LEU A 112 0.21 -6.67 10.58
C LEU A 112 -0.80 -7.05 11.66
N LEU A 113 -1.61 -6.09 12.11
CA LEU A 113 -2.66 -6.32 13.10
C LEU A 113 -3.67 -7.37 12.60
N LEU A 114 -4.11 -7.26 11.34
CA LEU A 114 -5.03 -8.22 10.72
C LEU A 114 -4.47 -9.65 10.77
N THR A 115 -3.20 -9.84 10.40
CA THR A 115 -2.57 -11.17 10.43
C THR A 115 -2.31 -11.72 11.82
N THR A 116 -2.26 -10.87 12.85
CA THR A 116 -2.19 -11.31 14.26
C THR A 116 -3.56 -11.66 14.81
N MET A 117 -4.61 -10.96 14.38
CA MET A 117 -5.99 -11.23 14.82
C MET A 117 -6.60 -12.45 14.09
N HIS A 118 -6.23 -12.66 12.83
CA HIS A 118 -6.75 -13.72 11.97
C HIS A 118 -5.57 -14.47 11.31
N PRO A 119 -4.80 -15.24 12.09
CA PRO A 119 -3.65 -15.96 11.56
C PRO A 119 -4.11 -17.09 10.64
N LEU A 120 -3.52 -17.16 9.46
CA LEU A 120 -3.59 -18.34 8.61
C LEU A 120 -2.39 -19.24 8.91
N THR A 121 -2.67 -20.48 9.24
CA THR A 121 -1.65 -21.51 9.51
C THR A 121 -1.01 -21.97 8.18
N PRO A 122 0.22 -22.53 8.21
CA PRO A 122 0.92 -22.98 7.00
C PRO A 122 0.15 -23.97 6.12
N GLU A 123 -0.77 -24.72 6.71
CA GLU A 123 -1.61 -25.70 5.99
C GLU A 123 -2.55 -25.09 4.95
N TYR A 124 -2.82 -23.76 5.05
CA TYR A 124 -3.61 -23.04 4.05
C TYR A 124 -2.81 -22.60 2.84
N PHE A 125 -1.52 -22.95 2.74
CA PHE A 125 -0.65 -22.51 1.66
C PHE A 125 0.06 -23.69 1.00
N GLU A 126 0.05 -23.74 -0.33
CA GLU A 126 0.87 -24.69 -1.10
C GLU A 126 2.36 -24.33 -1.01
N GLN A 127 2.69 -23.04 -0.95
CA GLN A 127 4.05 -22.50 -0.81
C GLN A 127 3.99 -21.18 -0.04
N THR A 128 5.14 -20.73 0.47
CA THR A 128 5.23 -19.44 1.16
C THR A 128 4.80 -18.29 0.23
N PRO A 129 3.76 -17.53 0.58
CA PRO A 129 3.29 -16.42 -0.24
C PRO A 129 4.40 -15.38 -0.47
N PRO A 130 4.58 -14.86 -1.71
CA PRO A 130 5.58 -13.82 -2.01
C PRO A 130 5.44 -12.58 -1.12
N ALA A 131 4.21 -12.21 -0.77
CA ALA A 131 3.93 -11.07 0.10
C ALA A 131 4.54 -11.20 1.50
N LEU A 132 4.69 -12.41 2.03
CA LEU A 132 5.35 -12.63 3.32
C LEU A 132 6.85 -12.41 3.24
N LEU A 133 7.47 -12.75 2.10
CA LEU A 133 8.92 -12.60 1.89
C LEU A 133 9.32 -11.13 1.76
N ILE A 134 8.51 -10.31 1.08
CA ILE A 134 8.81 -8.89 0.84
C ILE A 134 8.32 -7.96 1.96
N ARG A 135 7.54 -8.45 2.90
CA ARG A 135 6.86 -7.64 3.93
C ARG A 135 7.83 -6.77 4.75
N VAL A 136 8.92 -7.35 5.25
CA VAL A 136 9.91 -6.64 6.08
C VAL A 136 10.72 -5.65 5.23
N PRO A 137 11.33 -6.05 4.10
CA PRO A 137 12.00 -5.11 3.20
C PRO A 137 11.12 -3.94 2.78
N GLU A 138 9.88 -4.20 2.38
CA GLU A 138 8.93 -3.17 1.98
C GLU A 138 8.64 -2.18 3.11
N PHE A 139 8.44 -2.66 4.34
CA PHE A 139 8.21 -1.80 5.50
C PHE A 139 9.42 -0.88 5.77
N ILE A 140 10.65 -1.41 5.70
CA ILE A 140 11.87 -0.62 5.90
C ILE A 140 12.00 0.46 4.83
N ILE A 141 11.79 0.11 3.56
CA ILE A 141 11.83 1.05 2.44
C ILE A 141 10.79 2.16 2.64
N LEU A 142 9.56 1.79 2.93
CA LEU A 142 8.46 2.73 3.12
C LEU A 142 8.72 3.67 4.30
N PHE A 143 9.23 3.16 5.42
CA PHE A 143 9.63 3.97 6.57
C PHE A 143 10.75 4.95 6.20
N GLY A 144 11.79 4.48 5.50
CA GLY A 144 12.89 5.30 5.02
C GLY A 144 12.42 6.43 4.08
N LEU A 145 11.55 6.12 3.11
CA LEU A 145 10.97 7.11 2.19
C LEU A 145 10.12 8.15 2.93
N SER A 146 9.31 7.71 3.90
CA SER A 146 8.49 8.60 4.74
C SER A 146 9.36 9.55 5.54
N PHE A 147 10.38 9.04 6.20
CA PHE A 147 11.33 9.83 6.98
C PHE A 147 12.08 10.85 6.12
N LEU A 148 12.60 10.44 4.96
CA LEU A 148 13.31 11.32 4.03
C LEU A 148 12.40 12.42 3.50
N SER A 149 11.16 12.09 3.13
CA SER A 149 10.17 13.02 2.62
C SER A 149 9.84 14.11 3.64
N VAL A 150 9.53 13.73 4.87
CA VAL A 150 9.20 14.66 5.96
C VAL A 150 10.40 15.53 6.33
N ARG A 151 11.58 14.92 6.53
CA ARG A 151 12.80 15.64 6.88
C ARG A 151 13.17 16.73 5.86
N LYS A 152 13.10 16.41 4.57
CA LYS A 152 13.40 17.37 3.50
C LYS A 152 12.34 18.48 3.41
N THR A 153 11.06 18.14 3.56
CA THR A 153 9.98 19.12 3.58
C THR A 153 10.14 20.11 4.73
N MET A 154 10.54 19.64 5.91
CA MET A 154 10.81 20.53 7.06
C MET A 154 11.97 21.50 6.78
N ARG A 155 13.07 21.03 6.18
CA ARG A 155 14.25 21.84 5.85
C ARG A 155 14.01 22.83 4.70
N GLY A 156 13.25 22.43 3.68
CA GLY A 156 12.91 23.28 2.53
C GLY A 156 11.93 24.42 2.84
N GLY A 157 11.36 24.47 4.05
CA GLY A 157 10.55 25.59 4.54
C GLY A 157 11.40 26.73 5.20
N GLU A 158 12.72 26.57 5.26
CA GLU A 158 13.65 27.52 5.87
C GLU A 158 14.35 28.44 4.83
N SER A 159 14.12 28.21 3.54
CA SER A 159 14.57 29.04 2.41
C SER A 159 13.39 29.80 1.82
#